data_b0b2851033af4d3a8576a22f6721086c
#
_entry.id   b0b2851033af4d3a8576a22f6721086c
#
_cell.length_a   1.000
_cell.length_b   1.000
_cell.length_c   1.000
_cell.angle_alpha   90.00
_cell.angle_beta   90.00
_cell.angle_gamma   90.00
#
_symmetry.space_group_name_H-M   'P 1'
#
loop_
_entity.id
_entity.type
_entity.pdbx_description
1 polymer ?
#
loop_
_entity_poly.entity_id
_entity_poly.type
_entity_poly.pdbx_seq_one_letter_code
_entity_poly.pdbx_strand_id
1 'polypeptide(L)'
;AYAEVVEPVRIPLNNKEYIHHEDPFTTNPELPIGFNAYTGSGDVTAEVVYANYGRREDFQKLEAMGISVKGKIVLARYGGNFRGYKAKYAQAYGAAGLIIFTDPGDSGYAKGLV
;
A
#
# COMPACT_ATOMS: atom_id res chain seq x y z
N ALA A 1 13.27 -0.67 -1.96
CA ALA A 1 12.08 0.12 -2.31
C ALA A 1 12.11 1.45 -1.56
N TYR A 2 11.66 2.51 -2.19
CA TYR A 2 11.57 3.85 -1.61
C TYR A 2 10.19 4.41 -1.90
N ALA A 3 9.60 5.10 -0.95
CA ALA A 3 8.33 5.79 -1.12
C ALA A 3 8.34 7.11 -0.33
N GLU A 4 7.76 8.15 -0.90
CA GLU A 4 7.54 9.42 -0.22
C GLU A 4 6.26 10.09 -0.73
N VAL A 5 5.64 10.89 0.10
CA VAL A 5 4.64 11.87 -0.32
C VAL A 5 5.40 13.09 -0.81
N VAL A 6 5.15 13.54 -2.04
CA VAL A 6 5.84 14.71 -2.61
C VAL A 6 5.00 15.98 -2.52
N GLU A 7 3.68 15.85 -2.51
CA GLU A 7 2.70 16.94 -2.40
C GLU A 7 1.51 16.49 -1.54
N PRO A 8 0.84 17.39 -0.83
CA PRO A 8 1.09 18.84 -0.70
C PRO A 8 2.28 19.16 0.20
N VAL A 9 2.77 18.19 0.98
CA VAL A 9 3.92 18.31 1.87
C VAL A 9 4.82 17.11 1.66
N ARG A 10 6.13 17.32 1.57
CA ARG A 10 7.10 16.25 1.39
C ARG A 10 7.27 15.43 2.67
N ILE A 11 6.92 14.16 2.62
CA ILE A 11 7.02 13.22 3.75
C ILE A 11 7.69 11.92 3.26
N PRO A 12 8.96 11.67 3.62
CA PRO A 12 9.59 10.38 3.34
C PRO A 12 8.93 9.29 4.19
N LEU A 13 8.60 8.16 3.59
CA LEU A 13 8.05 7.01 4.31
C LEU A 13 9.17 6.09 4.77
N ASN A 14 9.04 5.57 5.97
CA ASN A 14 10.01 4.66 6.55
C ASN A 14 9.63 3.20 6.23
N ASN A 15 10.58 2.46 5.65
CA ASN A 15 10.43 1.05 5.32
C ASN A 15 11.19 0.13 6.30
N LYS A 16 11.67 0.66 7.42
CA LYS A 16 12.36 -0.15 8.42
C LYS A 16 11.34 -0.88 9.29
N GLU A 17 11.65 -2.12 9.61
CA GLU A 17 10.87 -2.90 10.56
C GLU A 17 10.88 -2.26 11.96
N TYR A 18 9.81 -2.48 12.70
CA TYR A 18 9.73 -2.09 14.09
C TYR A 18 10.71 -2.92 14.94
N ILE A 19 11.44 -2.26 15.83
CA ILE A 19 12.31 -2.96 16.80
C ILE A 19 11.45 -3.50 17.94
N HIS A 20 11.38 -4.82 18.02
CA HIS A 20 10.72 -5.50 19.13
C HIS A 20 11.73 -5.78 20.23
N HIS A 21 11.58 -5.16 21.39
CA HIS A 21 12.57 -5.19 22.47
C HIS A 21 12.84 -6.60 23.03
N GLU A 22 11.89 -7.50 22.91
CA GLU A 22 12.02 -8.90 23.37
C GLU A 22 12.64 -9.83 22.31
N ASP A 23 12.82 -9.33 21.08
CA ASP A 23 13.42 -10.09 19.98
C ASP A 23 14.74 -9.44 19.53
N PRO A 24 15.90 -10.03 19.93
CA PRO A 24 17.21 -9.47 19.60
C PRO A 24 17.52 -9.47 18.10
N PHE A 25 16.79 -10.28 17.30
CA PHE A 25 17.00 -10.30 15.85
C PHE A 25 16.47 -9.05 15.17
N THR A 26 15.50 -8.34 15.74
CA THR A 26 14.96 -7.10 15.17
C THR A 26 15.94 -5.93 15.20
N THR A 27 17.01 -6.03 15.99
CA THR A 27 18.09 -5.03 16.04
C THR A 27 19.25 -5.33 15.08
N ASN A 28 19.20 -6.44 14.35
CA ASN A 28 20.27 -6.81 13.42
C ASN A 28 20.38 -5.78 12.30
N PRO A 29 21.54 -5.09 12.14
CA PRO A 29 21.74 -4.09 11.11
C PRO A 29 21.72 -4.64 9.68
N GLU A 30 21.87 -5.96 9.53
CA GLU A 30 21.82 -6.65 8.24
C GLU A 30 20.41 -7.00 7.79
N LEU A 31 19.38 -6.74 8.60
CA LEU A 31 18.00 -6.94 8.19
C LEU A 31 17.67 -6.06 6.98
N PRO A 32 17.18 -6.65 5.89
CA PRO A 32 16.74 -5.87 4.75
C PRO A 32 15.52 -5.04 5.10
N ILE A 33 15.33 -3.96 4.37
CA ILE A 33 14.06 -3.22 4.42
C ILE A 33 12.90 -4.12 4.00
N GLY A 34 11.71 -3.87 4.53
CA GLY A 34 10.50 -4.57 4.12
C GLY A 34 10.30 -4.50 2.61
N PHE A 35 10.01 -5.64 1.99
CA PHE A 35 9.73 -5.72 0.55
C PHE A 35 8.69 -6.81 0.27
N ASN A 36 8.03 -6.70 -0.86
CA ASN A 36 7.12 -7.72 -1.35
C ASN A 36 7.75 -8.41 -2.57
N ALA A 37 7.98 -9.72 -2.45
CA ALA A 37 8.59 -10.52 -3.52
C ALA A 37 7.67 -10.59 -4.76
N TYR A 38 8.27 -10.76 -5.94
CA TYR A 38 7.60 -10.89 -7.24
C TYR A 38 6.73 -9.69 -7.64
N THR A 39 7.03 -8.51 -7.11
CA THR A 39 6.41 -7.26 -7.58
C THR A 39 7.11 -6.74 -8.83
N GLY A 40 6.37 -5.96 -9.63
CA GLY A 40 6.96 -5.22 -10.75
C GLY A 40 8.00 -4.21 -10.26
N SER A 41 8.99 -3.93 -11.11
CA SER A 41 9.97 -2.87 -10.89
C SER A 41 9.53 -1.61 -11.62
N GLY A 42 9.74 -0.46 -11.01
CA GLY A 42 9.39 0.82 -11.64
C GLY A 42 9.71 1.99 -10.71
N ASP A 43 9.59 3.18 -11.26
CA ASP A 43 9.66 4.46 -10.56
C ASP A 43 8.47 5.30 -11.04
N VAL A 44 7.57 5.64 -10.13
CA VAL A 44 6.31 6.31 -10.43
C VAL A 44 6.08 7.43 -9.43
N THR A 45 5.82 8.63 -9.94
CA THR A 45 5.27 9.75 -9.19
C THR A 45 3.90 10.07 -9.77
N ALA A 46 2.84 9.92 -8.97
CA ALA A 46 1.47 10.12 -9.41
C ALA A 46 0.55 10.44 -8.23
N GLU A 47 -0.62 10.94 -8.54
CA GLU A 47 -1.71 11.10 -7.56
C GLU A 47 -2.10 9.76 -6.95
N VAL A 48 -2.52 9.79 -5.69
CA VAL A 48 -3.01 8.64 -4.95
C VAL A 48 -4.54 8.64 -4.91
N VAL A 49 -5.14 7.50 -5.25
CA VAL A 49 -6.58 7.29 -5.16
C VAL A 49 -6.87 6.17 -4.17
N TYR A 50 -7.66 6.46 -3.15
CA TYR A 50 -8.10 5.46 -2.19
C TYR A 50 -9.22 4.59 -2.78
N ALA A 51 -9.02 3.28 -2.79
CA ALA A 51 -9.93 2.29 -3.36
C ALA A 51 -10.46 1.28 -2.33
N ASN A 52 -10.68 1.71 -1.09
CA ASN A 52 -11.19 0.87 0.00
C ASN A 52 -10.44 -0.47 0.10
N TYR A 53 -11.09 -1.61 -0.03
CA TYR A 53 -10.44 -2.92 -0.04
C TYR A 53 -9.84 -3.33 -1.41
N GLY A 54 -9.96 -2.49 -2.44
CA GLY A 54 -9.50 -2.82 -3.79
C GLY A 54 -10.21 -4.02 -4.40
N ARG A 55 -11.48 -4.22 -4.08
CA ARG A 55 -12.36 -5.20 -4.70
C ARG A 55 -12.84 -4.68 -6.04
N ARG A 56 -13.37 -5.58 -6.86
CA ARG A 56 -13.97 -5.20 -8.14
C ARG A 56 -15.05 -4.12 -7.99
N GLU A 57 -15.94 -4.30 -7.02
CA GLU A 57 -17.01 -3.36 -6.72
C GLU A 57 -16.52 -2.01 -6.22
N ASP A 58 -15.36 -1.95 -5.55
CA ASP A 58 -14.74 -0.69 -5.11
C ASP A 58 -14.29 0.13 -6.33
N PHE A 59 -13.70 -0.51 -7.34
CA PHE A 59 -13.33 0.16 -8.59
C PHE A 59 -14.54 0.60 -9.41
N GLN A 60 -15.57 -0.25 -9.48
CA GLN A 60 -16.84 0.11 -10.14
C GLN A 60 -17.49 1.34 -9.48
N LYS A 61 -17.42 1.42 -8.16
CA LYS A 61 -17.92 2.57 -7.40
C LYS A 61 -17.12 3.83 -7.73
N LEU A 62 -15.79 3.75 -7.82
CA LEU A 62 -14.96 4.88 -8.25
C LEU A 62 -15.34 5.36 -9.65
N GLU A 63 -15.53 4.45 -10.62
CA GLU A 63 -16.00 4.80 -11.96
C GLU A 63 -17.38 5.50 -11.93
N ALA A 64 -18.32 4.98 -11.16
CA ALA A 64 -19.65 5.59 -11.01
C ALA A 64 -19.58 7.02 -10.40
N MET A 65 -18.55 7.29 -9.61
CA MET A 65 -18.26 8.62 -9.05
C MET A 65 -17.47 9.53 -10.01
N GLY A 66 -17.12 9.03 -11.21
CA GLY A 66 -16.28 9.76 -12.16
C GLY A 66 -14.79 9.82 -11.79
N ILE A 67 -14.33 8.98 -10.87
CA ILE A 67 -12.94 8.95 -10.41
C ILE A 67 -12.17 7.87 -11.17
N SER A 68 -11.21 8.29 -12.00
CA SER A 68 -10.31 7.37 -12.73
C SER A 68 -9.05 7.10 -11.91
N VAL A 69 -8.62 5.83 -11.90
CA VAL A 69 -7.33 5.40 -11.33
C VAL A 69 -6.25 5.23 -12.39
N LYS A 70 -6.58 5.48 -13.66
CA LYS A 70 -5.64 5.30 -14.77
C LYS A 70 -4.40 6.19 -14.60
N GLY A 71 -3.22 5.57 -14.61
CA GLY A 71 -1.94 6.26 -14.42
C GLY A 71 -1.68 6.75 -12.98
N LYS A 72 -2.57 6.43 -12.03
CA LYS A 72 -2.46 6.85 -10.63
C LYS A 72 -1.98 5.70 -9.74
N ILE A 73 -1.60 6.02 -8.53
CA ILE A 73 -1.27 5.03 -7.49
C ILE A 73 -2.55 4.72 -6.72
N VAL A 74 -2.94 3.45 -6.69
CA VAL A 74 -4.06 2.99 -5.87
C VAL A 74 -3.59 2.73 -4.45
N LEU A 75 -4.31 3.27 -3.47
CA LEU A 75 -4.14 2.96 -2.06
C LEU A 75 -5.31 2.09 -1.60
N ALA A 76 -5.03 0.85 -1.19
CA ALA A 76 -6.04 -0.08 -0.72
C ALA A 76 -5.72 -0.61 0.68
N ARG A 77 -6.74 -0.76 1.51
CA ARG A 77 -6.56 -1.36 2.83
C ARG A 77 -6.52 -2.88 2.75
N TYR A 78 -5.81 -3.49 3.67
CA TYR A 78 -5.72 -4.94 3.80
C TYR A 78 -7.09 -5.54 4.14
N GLY A 79 -7.29 -6.82 3.82
CA GLY A 79 -8.56 -7.50 4.08
C GLY A 79 -9.57 -7.37 2.94
N GLY A 80 -10.74 -7.93 3.16
CA GLY A 80 -11.86 -7.88 2.23
C GLY A 80 -11.77 -8.80 1.02
N ASN A 81 -10.58 -9.05 0.48
CA ASN A 81 -10.27 -10.02 -0.56
C ASN A 81 -8.79 -10.40 -0.49
N PHE A 82 -8.40 -11.42 -1.25
CA PHE A 82 -6.99 -11.80 -1.39
C PHE A 82 -6.18 -10.64 -2.02
N ARG A 83 -5.00 -10.34 -1.45
CA ARG A 83 -4.17 -9.20 -1.87
C ARG A 83 -3.81 -9.19 -3.36
N GLY A 84 -3.62 -10.38 -3.96
CA GLY A 84 -3.35 -10.48 -5.39
C GLY A 84 -4.51 -9.99 -6.28
N TYR A 85 -5.74 -10.10 -5.81
CA TYR A 85 -6.88 -9.52 -6.53
C TYR A 85 -6.88 -8.00 -6.53
N LYS A 86 -6.39 -7.36 -5.45
CA LYS A 86 -6.24 -5.90 -5.43
C LYS A 86 -5.29 -5.46 -6.55
N ALA A 87 -4.16 -6.13 -6.71
CA ALA A 87 -3.20 -5.86 -7.79
C ALA A 87 -3.81 -6.13 -9.17
N LYS A 88 -4.53 -7.26 -9.33
CA LYS A 88 -5.21 -7.60 -10.58
C LYS A 88 -6.21 -6.53 -11.01
N TYR A 89 -7.04 -6.07 -10.09
CA TYR A 89 -8.05 -5.05 -10.40
C TYR A 89 -7.41 -3.67 -10.61
N ALA A 90 -6.46 -3.26 -9.79
CA ALA A 90 -5.72 -2.02 -10.02
C ALA A 90 -5.09 -2.00 -11.43
N GLN A 91 -4.45 -3.08 -11.84
CA GLN A 91 -3.90 -3.24 -13.19
C GLN A 91 -4.99 -3.18 -14.26
N ALA A 92 -6.12 -3.88 -14.08
CA ALA A 92 -7.22 -3.90 -15.04
C ALA A 92 -7.82 -2.51 -15.28
N TYR A 93 -7.84 -1.66 -14.25
CA TYR A 93 -8.29 -0.27 -14.33
C TYR A 93 -7.16 0.72 -14.71
N GLY A 94 -5.97 0.22 -15.05
CA GLY A 94 -4.87 1.01 -15.59
C GLY A 94 -4.08 1.81 -14.55
N ALA A 95 -4.11 1.42 -13.28
CA ALA A 95 -3.29 2.03 -12.25
C ALA A 95 -1.79 1.85 -12.55
N ALA A 96 -0.98 2.84 -12.21
CA ALA A 96 0.47 2.80 -12.36
C ALA A 96 1.17 2.09 -11.19
N GLY A 97 0.52 2.02 -10.04
CA GLY A 97 1.03 1.35 -8.84
C GLY A 97 -0.06 1.04 -7.84
N LEU A 98 0.26 0.18 -6.89
CA LEU A 98 -0.61 -0.20 -5.78
C LEU A 98 0.16 -0.18 -4.48
N ILE A 99 -0.39 0.47 -3.48
CA ILE A 99 0.06 0.42 -2.09
C ILE A 99 -1.04 -0.23 -1.27
N ILE A 100 -0.68 -1.24 -0.47
CA ILE A 100 -1.59 -1.88 0.48
C ILE A 100 -1.13 -1.51 1.89
N PHE A 101 -2.06 -1.07 2.72
CA PHE A 101 -1.78 -0.70 4.10
C PHE A 101 -2.71 -1.42 5.06
N THR A 102 -2.26 -1.60 6.30
CA THR A 102 -3.09 -2.10 7.38
C THR A 102 -3.90 -0.96 7.97
N ASP A 103 -5.22 -1.07 7.92
CA ASP A 103 -6.12 -0.05 8.46
C ASP A 103 -6.05 -0.04 9.99
N PRO A 104 -5.82 1.12 10.63
CA PRO A 104 -5.79 1.23 12.09
C PRO A 104 -7.07 0.76 12.78
N GLY A 105 -8.20 0.78 12.08
CA GLY A 105 -9.46 0.25 12.57
C GLY A 105 -9.52 -1.28 12.64
N ASP A 106 -8.71 -1.98 11.81
CA ASP A 106 -8.69 -3.44 11.75
C ASP A 106 -7.58 -4.03 12.63
N SER A 107 -6.37 -3.48 12.56
CA SER A 107 -5.22 -3.92 13.38
C SER A 107 -4.15 -2.82 13.46
N GLY A 108 -3.12 -3.04 14.27
CA GLY A 108 -2.10 -2.03 14.53
C GLY A 108 -2.58 -0.90 15.45
N TYR A 109 -1.77 0.10 15.65
CA TYR A 109 -2.02 1.23 16.55
C TYR A 109 -2.57 0.78 17.93
N ALA A 110 -3.82 1.15 18.23
CA ALA A 110 -4.47 0.82 19.50
C ALA A 110 -4.82 -0.67 19.66
N LYS A 111 -4.77 -1.45 18.60
CA LYS A 111 -5.09 -2.88 18.60
C LYS A 111 -3.87 -3.79 18.68
N GLY A 112 -2.68 -3.22 18.85
CA GLY A 112 -1.43 -3.96 18.99
C GLY A 112 -0.70 -4.19 17.68
N LEU A 113 0.36 -4.99 17.76
CA LEU A 113 1.18 -5.33 16.60
C LEU A 113 0.41 -6.22 15.60
N VAL A 114 0.75 -6.12 14.34
CA VAL A 114 0.17 -6.91 13.26
C VAL A 114 0.95 -8.23 13.13
#